data_97990456b20742692eec06107e08dbad
#
_entry.id   97990456b20742692eec06107e08dbad
#
_cell.length_a   1.000
_cell.length_b   1.000
_cell.length_c   1.000
_cell.angle_alpha   90.00
_cell.angle_beta   90.00
_cell.angle_gamma   90.00
#
_symmetry.space_group_name_H-M   'P 1'
#
loop_
_entity.id
_entity.type
_entity.pdbx_description
1 polymer ?
#
loop_
_entity_poly.entity_id
_entity_poly.type
_entity_poly.pdbx_seq_one_letter_code
_entity_poly.pdbx_strand_id
1 'polypeptide(L)'
;MNFYTSSEYLKKNPTYHSEDSLYKYNNFVKILKKNNLNFKKLKKIIDVGCGIGEILKYLKKNKLFFKSKFIGYDINKYAIKIAKKNSNILFFCKNYIKSTKNKKSDLIICADVFEHIDDEVYFLKKLLERSKYFLFNIPLDQSFISLIRKKFFTKKFNDVGHIHFYSKYSILLKIEYCGFKIVDKIYAKNRLEHFSIKEFSIKKFLIIPFQYLLDKINEDLACAIFGGYSLVVLAKNSKYK
;
A
#
# COMPACT_ATOMS: atom_id res chain seq x y z
N MET A 1 3.85 -14.66 18.28
CA MET A 1 2.52 -14.35 17.70
C MET A 1 2.68 -13.05 16.92
N ASN A 2 2.33 -13.00 15.65
CA ASN A 2 2.51 -11.77 14.86
C ASN A 2 1.51 -10.71 15.37
N PHE A 3 1.99 -9.51 15.74
CA PHE A 3 1.18 -8.40 16.25
C PHE A 3 -0.06 -8.13 15.38
N TYR A 4 0.11 -8.12 14.05
CA TYR A 4 -0.95 -7.88 13.07
C TYR A 4 -2.15 -8.84 13.17
N THR A 5 -1.93 -10.08 13.66
CA THR A 5 -2.99 -11.08 13.84
C THR A 5 -3.56 -11.11 15.25
N SER A 6 -3.08 -10.24 16.15
CA SER A 6 -3.47 -10.20 17.55
C SER A 6 -4.79 -9.44 17.77
N SER A 7 -5.42 -9.70 18.92
CA SER A 7 -6.55 -8.89 19.39
C SER A 7 -6.15 -7.46 19.76
N GLU A 8 -4.88 -7.25 20.11
CA GLU A 8 -4.34 -5.93 20.43
C GLU A 8 -4.29 -5.03 19.19
N TYR A 9 -3.85 -5.57 18.03
CA TYR A 9 -3.91 -4.85 16.76
C TYR A 9 -5.34 -4.40 16.44
N LEU A 10 -6.31 -5.30 16.61
CA LEU A 10 -7.72 -4.98 16.35
C LEU A 10 -8.24 -3.85 17.26
N LYS A 11 -7.86 -3.87 18.55
CA LYS A 11 -8.25 -2.79 19.48
C LYS A 11 -7.68 -1.43 19.07
N LYS A 12 -6.44 -1.39 18.58
CA LYS A 12 -5.78 -0.15 18.13
C LYS A 12 -6.23 0.30 16.73
N ASN A 13 -6.61 -0.65 15.87
CA ASN A 13 -6.98 -0.40 14.47
C ASN A 13 -8.35 -1.03 14.15
N PRO A 14 -9.44 -0.57 14.74
CA PRO A 14 -10.76 -1.22 14.65
C PRO A 14 -11.35 -1.19 13.24
N THR A 15 -10.98 -0.24 12.41
CA THR A 15 -11.41 -0.08 11.00
C THR A 15 -10.51 -0.78 10.01
N TYR A 16 -9.38 -1.38 10.45
CA TYR A 16 -8.35 -1.93 9.56
C TYR A 16 -7.89 -0.92 8.48
N HIS A 17 -7.84 0.38 8.82
CA HIS A 17 -7.48 1.47 7.91
C HIS A 17 -8.35 1.54 6.64
N SER A 18 -9.61 1.10 6.73
CA SER A 18 -10.53 1.12 5.60
C SER A 18 -10.88 2.53 5.13
N GLU A 19 -10.77 3.52 6.00
CA GLU A 19 -10.97 4.94 5.71
C GLU A 19 -10.06 5.46 4.60
N ASP A 20 -8.85 4.90 4.47
CA ASP A 20 -7.89 5.28 3.43
C ASP A 20 -8.06 4.51 2.12
N SER A 21 -8.92 3.49 2.10
CA SER A 21 -9.02 2.55 0.98
C SER A 21 -9.52 3.21 -0.30
N LEU A 22 -10.46 4.16 -0.21
CA LEU A 22 -10.94 4.92 -1.36
C LEU A 22 -9.84 5.80 -1.95
N TYR A 23 -9.06 6.44 -1.10
CA TYR A 23 -7.93 7.28 -1.51
C TYR A 23 -6.85 6.45 -2.21
N LYS A 24 -6.47 5.30 -1.65
CA LYS A 24 -5.53 4.36 -2.26
C LYS A 24 -6.03 3.85 -3.61
N TYR A 25 -7.30 3.44 -3.68
CA TYR A 25 -7.95 3.03 -4.94
C TYR A 25 -7.88 4.12 -6.01
N ASN A 26 -8.19 5.37 -5.68
CA ASN A 26 -8.14 6.49 -6.63
C ASN A 26 -6.72 6.69 -7.17
N ASN A 27 -5.70 6.63 -6.33
CA ASN A 27 -4.30 6.72 -6.74
C ASN A 27 -3.88 5.53 -7.62
N PHE A 28 -4.35 4.31 -7.34
CA PHE A 28 -4.10 3.15 -8.18
C PHE A 28 -4.72 3.30 -9.57
N VAL A 29 -5.97 3.75 -9.65
CA VAL A 29 -6.61 4.01 -10.94
C VAL A 29 -5.92 5.14 -11.70
N LYS A 30 -5.49 6.19 -11.00
CA LYS A 30 -4.75 7.32 -11.57
C LYS A 30 -3.46 6.87 -12.26
N ILE A 31 -2.61 6.11 -11.57
CA ILE A 31 -1.33 5.65 -12.12
C ILE A 31 -1.52 4.65 -13.28
N LEU A 32 -2.51 3.75 -13.17
CA LEU A 32 -2.83 2.80 -14.24
C LEU A 32 -3.32 3.51 -15.51
N LYS A 33 -4.17 4.53 -15.37
CA LYS A 33 -4.66 5.35 -16.50
C LYS A 33 -3.52 6.15 -17.12
N LYS A 34 -2.70 6.82 -16.31
CA LYS A 34 -1.54 7.61 -16.75
C LYS A 34 -0.60 6.79 -17.65
N ASN A 35 -0.46 5.50 -17.35
CA ASN A 35 0.42 4.59 -18.10
C ASN A 35 -0.29 3.80 -19.20
N ASN A 36 -1.51 4.18 -19.56
CA ASN A 36 -2.29 3.56 -20.64
C ASN A 36 -2.37 2.03 -20.53
N LEU A 37 -2.43 1.49 -19.29
CA LEU A 37 -2.58 0.06 -19.12
C LEU A 37 -3.90 -0.42 -19.72
N ASN A 38 -3.83 -1.49 -20.51
CA ASN A 38 -5.03 -2.08 -21.08
C ASN A 38 -5.80 -2.88 -20.01
N PHE A 39 -6.78 -2.23 -19.40
CA PHE A 39 -7.62 -2.81 -18.34
C PHE A 39 -8.32 -4.11 -18.76
N LYS A 40 -8.69 -4.26 -20.06
CA LYS A 40 -9.31 -5.47 -20.59
C LYS A 40 -8.39 -6.69 -20.52
N LYS A 41 -7.06 -6.48 -20.45
CA LYS A 41 -6.05 -7.54 -20.30
C LYS A 41 -5.80 -7.92 -18.83
N LEU A 42 -6.26 -7.13 -17.86
CA LEU A 42 -6.13 -7.42 -16.44
C LEU A 42 -7.26 -8.37 -15.99
N LYS A 43 -7.18 -9.63 -16.41
CA LYS A 43 -8.23 -10.64 -16.14
C LYS A 43 -8.22 -11.17 -14.71
N LYS A 44 -7.06 -11.21 -14.07
CA LYS A 44 -6.89 -11.71 -12.70
C LYS A 44 -6.09 -10.74 -11.86
N ILE A 45 -6.76 -10.13 -10.88
CA ILE A 45 -6.19 -9.16 -9.95
C ILE A 45 -6.19 -9.77 -8.56
N ILE A 46 -5.02 -9.74 -7.91
CA ILE A 46 -4.83 -10.26 -6.57
C ILE A 46 -4.41 -9.11 -5.65
N ASP A 47 -5.02 -9.03 -4.48
CA ASP A 47 -4.63 -8.11 -3.41
C ASP A 47 -4.02 -8.92 -2.27
N VAL A 48 -2.74 -8.67 -1.98
CA VAL A 48 -1.99 -9.35 -0.93
C VAL A 48 -1.86 -8.41 0.26
N GLY A 49 -2.35 -8.81 1.42
CA GLY A 49 -2.58 -7.94 2.56
C GLY A 49 -3.87 -7.13 2.37
N CYS A 50 -4.94 -7.78 1.87
CA CYS A 50 -6.16 -7.10 1.47
C CYS A 50 -7.01 -6.53 2.62
N GLY A 51 -6.66 -6.82 3.88
CA GLY A 51 -7.44 -6.40 5.03
C GLY A 51 -8.90 -6.81 4.91
N ILE A 52 -9.83 -5.86 5.08
CA ILE A 52 -11.27 -6.09 4.94
C ILE A 52 -11.77 -5.99 3.48
N GLY A 53 -10.85 -5.89 2.50
CA GLY A 53 -11.13 -6.04 1.08
C GLY A 53 -11.71 -4.81 0.38
N GLU A 54 -11.66 -3.62 0.98
CA GLU A 54 -12.30 -2.41 0.43
C GLU A 54 -11.72 -1.99 -0.93
N ILE A 55 -10.40 -2.06 -1.11
CA ILE A 55 -9.76 -1.72 -2.40
C ILE A 55 -10.32 -2.61 -3.53
N LEU A 56 -10.42 -3.92 -3.28
CA LEU A 56 -11.00 -4.84 -4.26
C LEU A 56 -12.48 -4.58 -4.54
N LYS A 57 -13.25 -4.18 -3.50
CA LYS A 57 -14.66 -3.81 -3.67
C LYS A 57 -14.83 -2.57 -4.55
N TYR A 58 -13.96 -1.54 -4.38
CA TYR A 58 -13.95 -0.36 -5.25
C TYR A 58 -13.54 -0.72 -6.68
N LEU A 59 -12.50 -1.54 -6.87
CA LEU A 59 -12.09 -2.00 -8.20
C LEU A 59 -13.20 -2.78 -8.90
N LYS A 60 -13.90 -3.65 -8.19
CA LYS A 60 -15.01 -4.44 -8.74
C LYS A 60 -16.19 -3.57 -9.20
N LYS A 61 -16.49 -2.47 -8.51
CA LYS A 61 -17.52 -1.51 -8.91
C LYS A 61 -17.13 -0.67 -10.13
N ASN A 62 -15.83 -0.59 -10.44
CA ASN A 62 -15.35 0.21 -11.55
C ASN A 62 -15.50 -0.54 -12.89
N LYS A 63 -16.25 0.02 -13.83
CA LYS A 63 -16.51 -0.55 -15.17
C LYS A 63 -15.25 -0.84 -15.98
N LEU A 64 -14.11 -0.21 -15.69
CA LEU A 64 -12.84 -0.48 -16.36
C LEU A 64 -12.36 -1.92 -16.12
N PHE A 65 -12.72 -2.54 -15.00
CA PHE A 65 -12.30 -3.87 -14.60
C PHE A 65 -13.39 -4.93 -14.75
N PHE A 66 -14.42 -4.71 -15.58
CA PHE A 66 -15.60 -5.58 -15.70
C PHE A 66 -15.27 -7.04 -16.09
N LYS A 67 -14.11 -7.28 -16.74
CA LYS A 67 -13.63 -8.62 -17.11
C LYS A 67 -12.70 -9.24 -16.07
N SER A 68 -12.41 -8.55 -14.98
CA SER A 68 -11.43 -8.97 -13.98
C SER A 68 -12.05 -9.86 -12.92
N LYS A 69 -11.32 -10.92 -12.55
CA LYS A 69 -11.57 -11.72 -11.34
C LYS A 69 -10.70 -11.17 -10.21
N PHE A 70 -11.32 -10.94 -9.06
CA PHE A 70 -10.66 -10.38 -7.89
C PHE A 70 -10.49 -11.43 -6.81
N ILE A 71 -9.29 -11.47 -6.21
CA ILE A 71 -8.95 -12.41 -5.14
C ILE A 71 -8.16 -11.64 -4.07
N GLY A 72 -8.60 -11.72 -2.82
CA GLY A 72 -7.89 -11.14 -1.67
C GLY A 72 -7.24 -12.20 -0.81
N TYR A 73 -6.03 -11.92 -0.34
CA TYR A 73 -5.30 -12.73 0.62
C TYR A 73 -4.89 -11.87 1.81
N ASP A 74 -5.15 -12.34 3.00
CA ASP A 74 -4.68 -11.76 4.24
C ASP A 74 -4.42 -12.84 5.29
N ILE A 75 -3.52 -12.58 6.22
CA ILE A 75 -3.25 -13.51 7.34
C ILE A 75 -4.16 -13.28 8.53
N ASN A 76 -4.83 -12.13 8.58
CA ASN A 76 -5.73 -11.77 9.68
C ASN A 76 -7.12 -12.37 9.47
N LYS A 77 -7.47 -13.34 10.33
CA LYS A 77 -8.76 -14.05 10.25
C LYS A 77 -9.98 -13.15 10.47
N TYR A 78 -9.84 -12.11 11.30
CA TYR A 78 -10.94 -11.19 11.59
C TYR A 78 -11.20 -10.26 10.41
N ALA A 79 -10.15 -9.73 9.79
CA ALA A 79 -10.25 -8.93 8.58
C ALA A 79 -10.92 -9.72 7.44
N ILE A 80 -10.48 -10.96 7.21
CA ILE A 80 -11.08 -11.83 6.19
C ILE A 80 -12.54 -12.18 6.49
N LYS A 81 -12.91 -12.35 7.76
CA LYS A 81 -14.33 -12.57 8.14
C LYS A 81 -15.19 -11.37 7.72
N ILE A 82 -14.70 -10.16 7.92
CA ILE A 82 -15.38 -8.92 7.47
C ILE A 82 -15.38 -8.81 5.95
N ALA A 83 -14.25 -9.07 5.29
CA ALA A 83 -14.12 -8.98 3.83
C ALA A 83 -15.13 -9.86 3.09
N LYS A 84 -15.41 -11.06 3.61
CA LYS A 84 -16.37 -12.02 3.05
C LYS A 84 -17.83 -11.58 3.17
N LYS A 85 -18.15 -10.71 4.13
CA LYS A 85 -19.51 -10.21 4.28
C LYS A 85 -19.86 -9.29 3.09
N ASN A 86 -21.02 -9.53 2.48
CA ASN A 86 -21.57 -8.68 1.41
C ASN A 86 -20.64 -8.52 0.19
N SER A 87 -19.88 -9.58 -0.17
CA SER A 87 -19.00 -9.51 -1.33
C SER A 87 -18.94 -10.84 -2.09
N ASN A 88 -19.10 -10.77 -3.43
CA ASN A 88 -18.86 -11.87 -4.36
C ASN A 88 -17.38 -11.94 -4.81
N ILE A 89 -16.44 -11.45 -3.99
CA ILE A 89 -15.00 -11.55 -4.19
C ILE A 89 -14.48 -12.73 -3.38
N LEU A 90 -13.50 -13.44 -3.92
CA LEU A 90 -12.87 -14.56 -3.21
C LEU A 90 -11.82 -14.05 -2.22
N PHE A 91 -12.02 -14.31 -0.93
CA PHE A 91 -11.09 -13.94 0.13
C PHE A 91 -10.57 -15.16 0.86
N PHE A 92 -9.24 -15.22 1.06
CA PHE A 92 -8.54 -16.31 1.71
C PHE A 92 -7.73 -15.82 2.91
N CYS A 93 -7.95 -16.43 4.08
CA CYS A 93 -7.12 -16.23 5.27
C CYS A 93 -5.88 -17.12 5.16
N LYS A 94 -4.87 -16.66 4.40
CA LYS A 94 -3.65 -17.43 4.12
C LYS A 94 -2.47 -16.51 3.81
N ASN A 95 -1.27 -16.94 4.16
CA ASN A 95 -0.07 -16.32 3.64
C ASN A 95 0.04 -16.63 2.14
N TYR A 96 -0.04 -15.60 1.30
CA TYR A 96 -0.04 -15.74 -0.16
C TYR A 96 1.21 -16.43 -0.67
N ILE A 97 2.38 -16.07 -0.16
CA ILE A 97 3.65 -16.61 -0.63
C ILE A 97 3.78 -18.11 -0.29
N LYS A 98 3.37 -18.51 0.93
CA LYS A 98 3.48 -19.90 1.38
C LYS A 98 2.40 -20.81 0.77
N SER A 99 1.21 -20.29 0.50
CA SER A 99 0.03 -21.11 0.16
C SER A 99 -0.26 -21.22 -1.33
N THR A 100 0.40 -20.43 -2.18
CA THR A 100 0.11 -20.42 -3.63
C THR A 100 1.37 -20.67 -4.44
N LYS A 101 1.65 -21.93 -4.75
CA LYS A 101 2.71 -22.26 -5.70
C LYS A 101 2.22 -21.97 -7.13
N ASN A 102 3.05 -21.30 -7.95
CA ASN A 102 2.87 -21.11 -9.41
C ASN A 102 1.53 -20.49 -9.90
N LYS A 103 0.78 -19.82 -9.05
CA LYS A 103 -0.44 -19.12 -9.49
C LYS A 103 -0.09 -17.75 -10.06
N LYS A 104 -0.12 -17.64 -11.40
CA LYS A 104 0.11 -16.36 -12.09
C LYS A 104 -1.15 -15.49 -12.06
N SER A 105 -0.93 -14.18 -12.00
CA SER A 105 -1.95 -13.14 -12.13
C SER A 105 -1.48 -12.07 -13.11
N ASP A 106 -2.38 -11.19 -13.53
CA ASP A 106 -2.01 -10.08 -14.41
C ASP A 106 -1.54 -8.87 -13.60
N LEU A 107 -2.15 -8.68 -12.42
CA LEU A 107 -1.81 -7.61 -11.49
C LEU A 107 -1.85 -8.13 -10.05
N ILE A 108 -0.82 -7.80 -9.28
CA ILE A 108 -0.80 -7.93 -7.82
C ILE A 108 -0.79 -6.52 -7.22
N ILE A 109 -1.64 -6.34 -6.21
CA ILE A 109 -1.69 -5.15 -5.37
C ILE A 109 -1.10 -5.54 -4.01
N CYS A 110 -0.25 -4.68 -3.45
CA CYS A 110 0.20 -4.71 -2.07
C CYS A 110 0.17 -3.27 -1.53
N ALA A 111 -0.79 -3.00 -0.66
CA ALA A 111 -0.96 -1.70 -0.04
C ALA A 111 -0.63 -1.79 1.45
N ASP A 112 0.43 -1.10 1.87
CA ASP A 112 0.90 -1.08 3.26
C ASP A 112 1.15 -2.50 3.81
N VAL A 113 2.07 -3.23 3.18
CA VAL A 113 2.36 -4.64 3.50
C VAL A 113 3.83 -4.87 3.87
N PHE A 114 4.77 -4.33 3.10
CA PHE A 114 6.20 -4.69 3.25
C PHE A 114 6.76 -4.26 4.59
N GLU A 115 6.31 -3.13 5.10
CA GLU A 115 6.71 -2.57 6.38
C GLU A 115 6.40 -3.48 7.58
N HIS A 116 5.58 -4.51 7.38
CA HIS A 116 5.19 -5.49 8.40
C HIS A 116 5.84 -6.86 8.23
N ILE A 117 6.66 -7.08 7.19
CA ILE A 117 7.19 -8.40 6.84
C ILE A 117 8.64 -8.53 7.26
N ASP A 118 8.95 -9.53 8.11
CA ASP A 118 10.29 -9.75 8.67
C ASP A 118 11.36 -9.84 7.56
N ASP A 119 11.17 -10.71 6.56
CA ASP A 119 12.04 -10.83 5.39
C ASP A 119 11.33 -10.29 4.14
N GLU A 120 11.36 -8.98 4.00
CA GLU A 120 10.74 -8.27 2.89
C GLU A 120 11.41 -8.55 1.54
N VAL A 121 12.71 -8.78 1.52
CA VAL A 121 13.46 -9.10 0.30
C VAL A 121 13.04 -10.46 -0.25
N TYR A 122 12.97 -11.46 0.61
CA TYR A 122 12.45 -12.77 0.21
C TYR A 122 10.99 -12.67 -0.28
N PHE A 123 10.16 -11.94 0.45
CA PHE A 123 8.76 -11.72 0.06
C PHE A 123 8.66 -11.10 -1.34
N LEU A 124 9.37 -10.01 -1.60
CA LEU A 124 9.36 -9.31 -2.88
C LEU A 124 9.87 -10.19 -4.02
N LYS A 125 11.00 -10.91 -3.84
CA LYS A 125 11.53 -11.84 -4.83
C LYS A 125 10.53 -12.95 -5.18
N LYS A 126 9.83 -13.50 -4.17
CA LYS A 126 8.79 -14.52 -4.39
C LYS A 126 7.52 -13.95 -5.01
N LEU A 127 7.18 -12.70 -4.70
CA LEU A 127 6.04 -12.01 -5.30
C LEU A 127 6.27 -11.75 -6.80
N LEU A 128 7.50 -11.35 -7.18
CA LEU A 128 7.90 -11.06 -8.55
C LEU A 128 7.57 -12.21 -9.52
N GLU A 129 7.71 -13.46 -9.09
CA GLU A 129 7.48 -14.64 -9.90
C GLU A 129 6.00 -14.85 -10.27
N ARG A 130 5.05 -14.09 -9.68
CA ARG A 130 3.62 -14.42 -9.65
C ARG A 130 2.72 -13.51 -10.46
N SER A 131 3.25 -12.41 -10.98
CA SER A 131 2.48 -11.48 -11.80
C SER A 131 3.32 -10.78 -12.85
N LYS A 132 2.62 -10.21 -13.83
CA LYS A 132 3.23 -9.33 -14.82
C LYS A 132 3.38 -7.91 -14.28
N TYR A 133 2.33 -7.38 -13.64
CA TYR A 133 2.29 -6.03 -13.09
C TYR A 133 2.06 -6.05 -11.57
N PHE A 134 2.56 -5.00 -10.93
CA PHE A 134 2.47 -4.81 -9.48
C PHE A 134 2.10 -3.37 -9.18
N LEU A 135 1.18 -3.18 -8.25
CA LEU A 135 0.85 -1.89 -7.66
C LEU A 135 1.18 -1.94 -6.17
N PHE A 136 2.08 -1.06 -5.78
CA PHE A 136 2.47 -0.91 -4.39
C PHE A 136 1.98 0.44 -3.85
N ASN A 137 1.47 0.47 -2.64
CA ASN A 137 1.34 1.68 -1.82
C ASN A 137 2.23 1.50 -0.61
N ILE A 138 3.17 2.42 -0.40
CA ILE A 138 4.23 2.26 0.59
C ILE A 138 4.33 3.53 1.42
N PRO A 139 4.16 3.46 2.75
CA PRO A 139 4.31 4.63 3.59
C PRO A 139 5.76 5.10 3.61
N LEU A 140 5.97 6.41 3.40
CA LEU A 140 7.28 7.04 3.49
C LEU A 140 7.46 7.65 4.88
N ASP A 141 7.81 6.80 5.84
CA ASP A 141 7.90 7.18 7.24
C ASP A 141 9.23 7.87 7.59
N GLN A 142 10.27 7.75 6.73
CA GLN A 142 11.55 8.43 6.93
C GLN A 142 11.52 9.83 6.29
N SER A 143 11.40 10.83 7.15
CA SER A 143 11.55 12.24 6.79
C SER A 143 12.41 12.93 7.84
N PHE A 144 12.96 14.10 7.52
CA PHE A 144 13.75 14.89 8.47
C PHE A 144 12.99 15.10 9.79
N ILE A 145 11.73 15.57 9.70
CA ILE A 145 10.89 15.78 10.89
C ILE A 145 10.64 14.46 11.66
N SER A 146 10.48 13.32 10.97
CA SER A 146 10.26 12.04 11.67
C SER A 146 11.51 11.58 12.41
N LEU A 147 12.71 11.79 11.83
CA LEU A 147 13.99 11.40 12.43
C LEU A 147 14.31 12.17 13.72
N ILE A 148 13.98 13.46 13.80
CA ILE A 148 14.20 14.25 15.02
C ILE A 148 13.11 14.04 16.10
N ARG A 149 12.01 13.35 15.78
CA ARG A 149 10.91 13.07 16.73
C ARG A 149 11.13 11.76 17.46
N LYS A 150 11.71 11.83 18.67
CA LYS A 150 12.12 10.66 19.50
C LYS A 150 11.09 9.51 19.56
N LYS A 151 9.78 9.80 19.56
CA LYS A 151 8.73 8.80 19.73
C LYS A 151 8.04 8.38 18.42
N PHE A 152 8.44 8.90 17.27
CA PHE A 152 7.70 8.66 16.02
C PHE A 152 7.76 7.18 15.62
N PHE A 153 8.95 6.62 15.49
CA PHE A 153 9.15 5.24 15.05
C PHE A 153 8.63 4.23 16.09
N THR A 154 8.89 4.50 17.38
CA THR A 154 8.34 3.66 18.47
C THR A 154 6.81 3.64 18.44
N LYS A 155 6.18 4.79 18.18
CA LYS A 155 4.72 4.86 18.03
C LYS A 155 4.24 4.05 16.83
N LYS A 156 4.87 4.19 15.66
CA LYS A 156 4.54 3.41 14.47
C LYS A 156 4.71 1.91 14.70
N PHE A 157 5.78 1.50 15.35
CA PHE A 157 6.00 0.11 15.73
C PHE A 157 4.87 -0.41 16.64
N ASN A 158 4.54 0.32 17.71
CA ASN A 158 3.57 -0.13 18.71
C ASN A 158 2.11 -0.05 18.24
N ASP A 159 1.75 0.94 17.40
CA ASP A 159 0.34 1.19 17.04
C ASP A 159 -0.08 0.43 15.78
N VAL A 160 0.80 0.36 14.78
CA VAL A 160 0.48 -0.26 13.48
C VAL A 160 1.40 -1.43 13.13
N GLY A 161 2.49 -1.65 13.86
CA GLY A 161 3.40 -2.79 13.66
C GLY A 161 4.39 -2.60 12.52
N HIS A 162 4.78 -1.36 12.21
CA HIS A 162 5.85 -1.13 11.24
C HIS A 162 7.19 -1.55 11.82
N ILE A 163 7.86 -2.49 11.19
CA ILE A 163 9.22 -2.94 11.50
C ILE A 163 10.26 -2.39 10.51
N HIS A 164 9.80 -1.97 9.33
CA HIS A 164 10.60 -1.29 8.33
C HIS A 164 10.06 0.11 8.08
N PHE A 165 10.96 1.05 7.87
CA PHE A 165 10.66 2.44 7.60
C PHE A 165 11.39 2.87 6.33
N TYR A 166 10.72 3.59 5.44
CA TYR A 166 11.25 3.89 4.12
C TYR A 166 11.31 5.39 3.84
N SER A 167 12.37 5.78 3.14
CA SER A 167 12.39 6.97 2.29
C SER A 167 12.04 6.58 0.85
N LYS A 168 11.73 7.55 -0.01
CA LYS A 168 11.48 7.30 -1.43
C LYS A 168 12.60 6.51 -2.09
N TYR A 169 13.84 6.95 -1.91
CA TYR A 169 14.97 6.34 -2.60
C TYR A 169 15.30 4.95 -2.07
N SER A 170 15.25 4.74 -0.75
CA SER A 170 15.55 3.44 -0.16
C SER A 170 14.60 2.35 -0.63
N ILE A 171 13.31 2.65 -0.74
CA ILE A 171 12.33 1.64 -1.19
C ILE A 171 12.38 1.41 -2.70
N LEU A 172 12.63 2.44 -3.52
CA LEU A 172 12.79 2.25 -4.96
C LEU A 172 13.98 1.36 -5.28
N LEU A 173 15.15 1.62 -4.67
CA LEU A 173 16.33 0.78 -4.82
C LEU A 173 16.08 -0.67 -4.37
N LYS A 174 15.34 -0.88 -3.29
CA LYS A 174 14.98 -2.22 -2.80
C LYS A 174 14.08 -2.96 -3.79
N ILE A 175 13.08 -2.30 -4.35
CA ILE A 175 12.17 -2.86 -5.37
C ILE A 175 12.99 -3.28 -6.61
N GLU A 176 13.88 -2.43 -7.09
CA GLU A 176 14.75 -2.73 -8.25
C GLU A 176 15.75 -3.86 -7.93
N TYR A 177 16.36 -3.86 -6.74
CA TYR A 177 17.23 -4.95 -6.27
C TYR A 177 16.51 -6.30 -6.26
N CYS A 178 15.21 -6.32 -5.94
CA CYS A 178 14.41 -7.55 -5.98
C CYS A 178 14.02 -8.00 -7.39
N GLY A 179 14.40 -7.26 -8.45
CA GLY A 179 14.20 -7.63 -9.85
C GLY A 179 12.95 -7.02 -10.51
N PHE A 180 12.29 -6.08 -9.85
CA PHE A 180 11.19 -5.34 -10.48
C PHE A 180 11.74 -4.23 -11.37
N LYS A 181 11.07 -3.97 -12.50
CA LYS A 181 11.26 -2.77 -13.29
C LYS A 181 10.17 -1.76 -12.92
N ILE A 182 10.57 -0.61 -12.40
CA ILE A 182 9.64 0.49 -12.11
C ILE A 182 9.14 1.06 -13.44
N VAL A 183 7.82 1.10 -13.62
CA VAL A 183 7.17 1.69 -14.80
C VAL A 183 6.87 3.14 -14.54
N ASP A 184 6.26 3.45 -13.39
CA ASP A 184 5.93 4.81 -12.97
C ASP A 184 5.74 4.86 -11.45
N LYS A 185 5.78 6.07 -10.90
CA LYS A 185 5.53 6.34 -9.49
C LYS A 185 4.83 7.68 -9.32
N ILE A 186 3.97 7.77 -8.31
CA ILE A 186 3.32 9.02 -7.90
C ILE A 186 3.31 9.10 -6.37
N TYR A 187 3.32 10.30 -5.84
CA TYR A 187 3.07 10.51 -4.42
C TYR A 187 1.56 10.44 -4.13
N ALA A 188 1.22 9.75 -3.04
CA ALA A 188 -0.04 9.87 -2.36
C ALA A 188 0.18 10.82 -1.17
N LYS A 189 -0.42 12.01 -1.22
CA LYS A 189 -0.17 13.12 -0.30
C LYS A 189 -1.12 13.04 0.89
N ASN A 190 -1.00 11.97 1.69
CA ASN A 190 -1.97 11.63 2.74
C ASN A 190 -2.26 12.80 3.69
N ARG A 191 -1.23 13.58 4.09
CA ARG A 191 -1.42 14.72 4.99
C ARG A 191 -2.08 15.92 4.31
N LEU A 192 -1.83 16.13 3.02
CA LEU A 192 -2.32 17.30 2.28
C LEU A 192 -3.69 17.07 1.65
N GLU A 193 -3.96 15.85 1.18
CA GLU A 193 -5.16 15.52 0.41
C GLU A 193 -6.21 14.73 1.23
N HIS A 194 -5.79 14.06 2.31
CA HIS A 194 -6.65 13.24 3.15
C HIS A 194 -6.60 13.68 4.62
N PHE A 195 -6.76 14.99 4.82
CA PHE A 195 -6.74 15.58 6.15
C PHE A 195 -8.06 15.31 6.90
N SER A 196 -7.98 14.59 8.00
CA SER A 196 -9.12 14.40 8.91
C SER A 196 -9.13 15.49 9.99
N ILE A 197 -10.26 16.15 10.17
CA ILE A 197 -10.47 17.16 11.24
C ILE A 197 -10.20 16.55 12.62
N LYS A 198 -10.43 15.23 12.78
CA LYS A 198 -10.14 14.50 14.04
C LYS A 198 -8.66 14.46 14.40
N GLU A 199 -7.79 14.69 13.42
CA GLU A 199 -6.33 14.73 13.63
C GLU A 199 -5.77 16.15 13.76
N PHE A 200 -6.64 17.15 13.92
CA PHE A 200 -6.24 18.53 14.06
C PHE A 200 -5.32 18.73 15.28
N SER A 201 -4.18 19.34 15.05
CA SER A 201 -3.31 19.86 16.10
C SER A 201 -2.71 21.18 15.64
N ILE A 202 -2.47 22.10 16.58
CA ILE A 202 -1.87 23.41 16.31
C ILE A 202 -0.54 23.26 15.54
N LYS A 203 0.26 22.24 15.89
CA LYS A 203 1.53 21.93 15.20
C LYS A 203 1.32 21.53 13.73
N LYS A 204 0.28 20.75 13.42
CA LYS A 204 -0.06 20.41 12.03
C LYS A 204 -0.53 21.64 11.26
N PHE A 205 -1.35 22.47 11.90
CA PHE A 205 -1.83 23.72 11.29
C PHE A 205 -0.70 24.64 10.83
N LEU A 206 0.35 24.79 11.64
CA LEU A 206 1.51 25.61 11.29
C LEU A 206 2.38 24.98 10.18
N ILE A 207 2.50 23.66 10.13
CA ILE A 207 3.37 22.96 9.18
C ILE A 207 2.73 22.80 7.79
N ILE A 208 1.42 22.57 7.73
CA ILE A 208 0.70 22.27 6.47
C ILE A 208 0.88 23.35 5.39
N PRO A 209 0.76 24.66 5.66
CA PRO A 209 0.96 25.69 4.64
C PRO A 209 2.36 25.66 4.03
N PHE A 210 3.40 25.51 4.87
CA PHE A 210 4.79 25.42 4.39
C PHE A 210 5.03 24.14 3.59
N GLN A 211 4.48 23.01 4.07
CA GLN A 211 4.54 21.74 3.34
C GLN A 211 3.84 21.88 1.98
N TYR A 212 2.66 22.49 1.93
CA TYR A 212 1.91 22.69 0.70
C TYR A 212 2.67 23.57 -0.30
N LEU A 213 3.25 24.69 0.16
CA LEU A 213 4.04 25.57 -0.70
C LEU A 213 5.26 24.84 -1.26
N LEU A 214 6.01 24.14 -0.41
CA LEU A 214 7.18 23.38 -0.84
C LEU A 214 6.81 22.23 -1.77
N ASP A 215 5.68 21.57 -1.54
CA ASP A 215 5.16 20.49 -2.39
C ASP A 215 4.85 20.99 -3.82
N LYS A 216 4.39 22.23 -3.96
CA LYS A 216 4.16 22.83 -5.30
C LYS A 216 5.46 23.12 -6.04
N ILE A 217 6.53 23.42 -5.33
CA ILE A 217 7.86 23.71 -5.91
C ILE A 217 8.64 22.43 -6.15
N ASN A 218 8.68 21.53 -5.15
CA ASN A 218 9.43 20.28 -5.20
C ASN A 218 8.82 19.24 -4.25
N GLU A 219 8.06 18.29 -4.83
CA GLU A 219 7.40 17.22 -4.07
C GLU A 219 8.41 16.33 -3.32
N ASP A 220 9.58 16.06 -3.92
CA ASP A 220 10.61 15.22 -3.31
C ASP A 220 11.18 15.86 -2.05
N LEU A 221 11.45 17.15 -2.11
CA LEU A 221 11.97 17.91 -0.96
C LEU A 221 10.91 18.04 0.13
N ALA A 222 9.66 18.32 -0.24
CA ALA A 222 8.56 18.39 0.70
C ALA A 222 8.35 17.06 1.44
N CYS A 223 8.39 15.95 0.71
CA CYS A 223 8.31 14.61 1.29
C CYS A 223 9.50 14.32 2.22
N ALA A 224 10.73 14.62 1.79
CA ALA A 224 11.94 14.38 2.56
C ALA A 224 11.99 15.17 3.87
N ILE A 225 11.52 16.42 3.86
CA ILE A 225 11.51 17.28 5.06
C ILE A 225 10.33 16.95 5.96
N PHE A 226 9.11 17.05 5.45
CA PHE A 226 7.89 17.03 6.27
C PHE A 226 7.31 15.63 6.49
N GLY A 227 7.50 14.69 5.55
CA GLY A 227 6.83 13.39 5.58
C GLY A 227 5.31 13.48 5.42
N GLY A 228 4.59 12.38 5.74
CA GLY A 228 3.14 12.32 5.58
C GLY A 228 2.70 12.03 4.14
N TYR A 229 3.56 11.33 3.41
CA TYR A 229 3.34 10.81 2.06
C TYR A 229 3.40 9.29 2.06
N SER A 230 2.73 8.69 1.10
CA SER A 230 3.02 7.34 0.63
C SER A 230 3.50 7.38 -0.82
N LEU A 231 4.23 6.37 -1.24
CA LEU A 231 4.64 6.21 -2.62
C LEU A 231 3.79 5.14 -3.29
N VAL A 232 3.06 5.51 -4.33
CA VAL A 232 2.38 4.56 -5.20
C VAL A 232 3.30 4.21 -6.35
N VAL A 233 3.64 2.93 -6.49
CA VAL A 233 4.57 2.45 -7.51
C VAL A 233 3.84 1.46 -8.41
N LEU A 234 3.86 1.72 -9.71
CA LEU A 234 3.55 0.75 -10.74
C LEU A 234 4.86 0.10 -11.19
N ALA A 235 4.97 -1.20 -10.98
CA ALA A 235 6.13 -1.97 -11.39
C ALA A 235 5.73 -3.15 -12.28
N LYS A 236 6.70 -3.68 -13.01
CA LYS A 236 6.54 -4.93 -13.77
C LYS A 236 7.68 -5.89 -13.50
N ASN A 237 7.43 -7.15 -13.73
CA ASN A 237 8.48 -8.15 -13.73
C ASN A 237 9.42 -7.87 -14.92
N SER A 238 10.71 -7.72 -14.64
CA SER A 238 11.72 -7.42 -15.70
C SER A 238 11.86 -8.54 -16.73
N LYS A 239 11.47 -9.77 -16.39
CA LYS A 239 11.53 -10.95 -17.28
C LYS A 239 10.35 -11.04 -18.25
N TYR A 240 9.27 -10.28 -18.05
CA TYR A 240 8.17 -10.21 -19.00
C TYR A 240 8.45 -9.08 -20.01
N LYS A 241 8.76 -9.47 -21.24
CA LYS A 241 8.80 -8.57 -22.40
C LYS A 241 7.44 -8.05 -22.79
#